data_cb25618cdd95b06b031abf45df17744e
#
_entry.id   cb25618cdd95b06b031abf45df17744e
#
_cell.length_a   1.000
_cell.length_b   1.000
_cell.length_c   1.000
_cell.angle_alpha   90.00
_cell.angle_beta   90.00
_cell.angle_gamma   90.00
#
_symmetry.space_group_name_H-M   'P 1'
#
loop_
_entity.id
_entity.type
_entity.pdbx_description
1 polymer ?
#
loop_
_entity_poly.entity_id
_entity_poly.type
_entity_poly.pdbx_seq_one_letter_code
_entity_poly.pdbx_strand_id
1 'polypeptide(L)'
;MDNYRRMFNKSFNDLSFIQNITNTNDKFVFVFDFDLTLTSKSSDGIVKNFSNYIDLFDSETKLEKLKFYFDKIKKSGNIIYINTRGLVSNVIHILKNVNIEIGENKMIKEIKGSTKIVQIDIPFNKEELEKYNLKTISDTTILWGVKKVIYLNEIKENENVPISNIFFFDDSIININTAKVNGYTNSFLIGSNDSGLFGLDFLLIKLSQILDILNI
;
A
#
# COMPACT_ATOMS: atom_id res chain seq x y z
N MET A 1 11.18 -0.62 26.73
CA MET A 1 11.50 -0.85 25.30
C MET A 1 11.28 -2.29 24.87
N ASP A 2 11.52 -3.30 25.71
CA ASP A 2 11.37 -4.73 25.33
C ASP A 2 9.92 -5.20 25.06
N ASN A 3 8.91 -4.61 25.70
CA ASN A 3 7.51 -4.96 25.43
C ASN A 3 7.04 -4.52 24.05
N TYR A 4 7.52 -3.38 23.54
CA TYR A 4 7.24 -2.93 22.17
C TYR A 4 7.89 -3.86 21.14
N ARG A 5 9.13 -4.26 21.35
CA ARG A 5 9.85 -5.23 20.48
C ARG A 5 9.15 -6.60 20.43
N ARG A 6 8.65 -7.11 21.57
CA ARG A 6 7.91 -8.38 21.61
C ARG A 6 6.54 -8.30 20.92
N MET A 7 5.81 -7.19 21.05
CA MET A 7 4.58 -6.97 20.29
C MET A 7 4.85 -6.88 18.79
N PHE A 8 5.92 -6.21 18.39
CA PHE A 8 6.35 -6.09 16.99
C PHE A 8 6.65 -7.47 16.37
N ASN A 9 7.47 -8.29 17.02
CA ASN A 9 7.84 -9.61 16.49
C ASN A 9 6.65 -10.59 16.40
N LYS A 10 5.68 -10.48 17.29
CA LYS A 10 4.51 -11.36 17.28
C LYS A 10 3.52 -11.01 16.17
N SER A 11 3.36 -9.72 15.82
CA SER A 11 2.48 -9.31 14.71
C SER A 11 3.10 -9.52 13.33
N PHE A 12 4.42 -9.66 13.25
CA PHE A 12 5.18 -9.69 12.02
C PHE A 12 5.10 -11.02 11.27
N ASN A 13 5.00 -12.14 12.02
CA ASN A 13 4.91 -13.49 11.46
C ASN A 13 3.52 -14.12 11.61
N ASP A 14 2.60 -13.45 12.29
CA ASP A 14 1.28 -14.01 12.55
C ASP A 14 0.34 -13.69 11.37
N LEU A 15 0.32 -14.61 10.40
CA LEU A 15 -0.66 -14.62 9.32
C LEU A 15 -1.89 -15.46 9.70
N SER A 16 -1.99 -15.91 10.96
CA SER A 16 -3.07 -16.81 11.43
C SER A 16 -4.47 -16.22 11.25
N PHE A 17 -4.60 -14.88 11.26
CA PHE A 17 -5.89 -14.22 11.02
C PHE A 17 -6.37 -14.32 9.56
N ILE A 18 -5.46 -14.50 8.60
CA ILE A 18 -5.82 -14.72 7.18
C ILE A 18 -6.47 -16.10 7.01
N GLN A 19 -6.12 -17.07 7.83
CA GLN A 19 -6.68 -18.43 7.78
C GLN A 19 -8.19 -18.48 8.09
N ASN A 20 -8.75 -17.43 8.67
CA ASN A 20 -10.20 -17.29 8.91
C ASN A 20 -10.96 -16.78 7.67
N ILE A 21 -10.28 -16.48 6.56
CA ILE A 21 -10.90 -16.12 5.28
C ILE A 21 -11.27 -17.44 4.59
N THR A 22 -12.52 -17.90 4.82
CA THR A 22 -12.95 -19.26 4.46
C THR A 22 -13.66 -19.38 3.11
N ASN A 23 -13.84 -18.29 2.38
CA ASN A 23 -14.58 -18.31 1.13
C ASN A 23 -13.66 -18.06 -0.08
N THR A 24 -13.31 -19.11 -0.81
CA THR A 24 -12.48 -19.06 -2.03
C THR A 24 -13.12 -18.30 -3.20
N ASN A 25 -14.39 -17.90 -3.06
CA ASN A 25 -15.11 -17.09 -4.05
C ASN A 25 -15.14 -15.60 -3.69
N ASP A 26 -14.50 -15.19 -2.61
CA ASP A 26 -14.49 -13.80 -2.19
C ASP A 26 -13.51 -12.99 -3.05
N LYS A 27 -13.97 -11.82 -3.49
CA LYS A 27 -13.15 -10.84 -4.16
C LYS A 27 -12.27 -10.14 -3.13
N PHE A 28 -10.97 -10.13 -3.35
CA PHE A 28 -9.99 -9.42 -2.53
C PHE A 28 -9.48 -8.16 -3.23
N VAL A 29 -9.12 -7.17 -2.42
CA VAL A 29 -8.53 -5.92 -2.88
C VAL A 29 -7.16 -5.75 -2.23
N PHE A 30 -6.13 -5.64 -3.04
CA PHE A 30 -4.76 -5.41 -2.63
C PHE A 30 -4.41 -3.93 -2.84
N VAL A 31 -4.08 -3.23 -1.78
CA VAL A 31 -3.78 -1.80 -1.78
C VAL A 31 -2.35 -1.59 -1.33
N PHE A 32 -1.53 -1.00 -2.18
CA PHE A 32 -0.11 -0.79 -1.92
C PHE A 32 0.20 0.70 -1.79
N ASP A 33 1.02 1.08 -0.81
CA ASP A 33 1.78 2.32 -0.95
C ASP A 33 2.80 2.18 -2.08
N PHE A 34 3.35 3.30 -2.55
CA PHE A 34 4.27 3.30 -3.69
C PHE A 34 5.73 3.36 -3.25
N ASP A 35 6.16 4.47 -2.68
CA ASP A 35 7.55 4.70 -2.31
C ASP A 35 7.96 3.81 -1.13
N LEU A 36 9.11 3.12 -1.24
CA LEU A 36 9.65 2.20 -0.23
C LEU A 36 8.73 1.00 0.10
N THR A 37 7.63 0.84 -0.62
CA THR A 37 6.72 -0.31 -0.56
C THR A 37 6.76 -1.09 -1.87
N LEU A 38 6.24 -0.54 -2.98
CA LEU A 38 6.38 -1.12 -4.32
C LEU A 38 7.76 -0.88 -4.91
N THR A 39 8.44 0.16 -4.47
CA THR A 39 9.80 0.49 -4.87
C THR A 39 10.78 0.26 -3.73
N SER A 40 12.04 0.02 -4.07
CA SER A 40 13.17 -0.09 -3.11
C SER A 40 13.78 1.27 -2.77
N LYS A 41 13.43 2.32 -3.52
CA LYS A 41 13.93 3.68 -3.35
C LYS A 41 12.77 4.65 -3.41
N SER A 42 12.88 5.78 -2.70
CA SER A 42 11.89 6.85 -2.81
C SER A 42 12.00 7.56 -4.15
N SER A 43 10.83 7.83 -4.76
CA SER A 43 10.73 8.72 -5.92
C SER A 43 10.79 10.20 -5.52
N ASP A 44 10.80 10.52 -4.21
CA ASP A 44 10.76 11.86 -3.61
C ASP A 44 9.55 12.70 -4.08
N GLY A 45 8.53 12.06 -4.62
CA GLY A 45 7.30 12.73 -5.07
C GLY A 45 7.49 13.73 -6.24
N ILE A 46 8.70 13.84 -6.78
CA ILE A 46 9.06 14.77 -7.85
C ILE A 46 9.31 13.99 -9.13
N VAL A 47 8.85 14.53 -10.27
CA VAL A 47 9.24 14.00 -11.59
C VAL A 47 10.75 14.20 -11.75
N LYS A 48 11.52 13.22 -11.31
CA LYS A 48 12.93 13.13 -11.70
C LYS A 48 12.96 12.37 -13.01
N ASN A 49 13.68 12.90 -13.99
CA ASN A 49 14.07 12.11 -15.15
C ASN A 49 15.08 11.07 -14.65
N PHE A 50 14.60 9.92 -14.23
CA PHE A 50 15.47 8.80 -13.96
C PHE A 50 16.08 8.35 -15.30
N SER A 51 17.39 8.16 -15.34
CA SER A 51 18.05 7.55 -16.48
C SER A 51 17.56 6.13 -16.73
N ASN A 52 17.12 5.45 -15.66
CA ASN A 52 16.52 4.12 -15.70
C ASN A 52 15.47 3.99 -14.57
N TYR A 53 14.20 3.81 -14.91
CA TYR A 53 13.11 3.63 -13.94
C TYR A 53 13.16 2.28 -13.22
N ILE A 54 13.84 1.28 -13.80
CA ILE A 54 14.05 -0.03 -13.18
C ILE A 54 14.84 0.09 -11.88
N ASP A 55 15.73 1.08 -11.76
CA ASP A 55 16.55 1.31 -10.56
C ASP A 55 15.71 1.63 -9.31
N LEU A 56 14.46 2.09 -9.48
CA LEU A 56 13.52 2.27 -8.37
C LEU A 56 13.09 0.93 -7.77
N PHE A 57 13.07 -0.10 -8.58
CA PHE A 57 12.70 -1.48 -8.20
C PHE A 57 13.93 -2.34 -7.89
N ASP A 58 15.12 -1.71 -7.79
CA ASP A 58 16.41 -2.30 -7.52
C ASP A 58 16.97 -3.18 -8.66
N SER A 59 16.14 -3.99 -9.30
CA SER A 59 16.55 -4.78 -10.46
C SER A 59 15.34 -5.18 -11.34
N GLU A 60 15.64 -5.50 -12.61
CA GLU A 60 14.66 -6.04 -13.53
C GLU A 60 14.02 -7.33 -13.02
N THR A 61 14.83 -8.20 -12.40
CA THR A 61 14.35 -9.47 -11.83
C THR A 61 13.29 -9.26 -10.75
N LYS A 62 13.48 -8.27 -9.86
CA LYS A 62 12.51 -7.95 -8.81
C LYS A 62 11.24 -7.34 -9.41
N LEU A 63 11.39 -6.45 -10.37
CA LEU A 63 10.27 -5.85 -11.09
C LEU A 63 9.42 -6.92 -11.81
N GLU A 64 10.05 -7.87 -12.51
CA GLU A 64 9.35 -8.97 -13.19
C GLU A 64 8.65 -9.90 -12.19
N LYS A 65 9.27 -10.14 -11.03
CA LYS A 65 8.62 -10.90 -9.95
C LYS A 65 7.40 -10.17 -9.38
N LEU A 66 7.47 -8.84 -9.22
CA LEU A 66 6.32 -8.02 -8.82
C LEU A 66 5.18 -8.11 -9.84
N LYS A 67 5.49 -7.95 -11.13
CA LYS A 67 4.52 -8.10 -12.23
C LYS A 67 3.88 -9.49 -12.24
N PHE A 68 4.67 -10.54 -12.01
CA PHE A 68 4.15 -11.90 -11.90
C PHE A 68 3.13 -12.05 -10.78
N TYR A 69 3.37 -11.50 -9.58
CA TYR A 69 2.39 -11.54 -8.50
C TYR A 69 1.15 -10.69 -8.80
N PHE A 70 1.32 -9.53 -9.41
CA PHE A 70 0.20 -8.69 -9.82
C PHE A 70 -0.68 -9.40 -10.87
N ASP A 71 -0.07 -10.11 -11.80
CA ASP A 71 -0.78 -10.91 -12.80
C ASP A 71 -1.55 -12.07 -12.16
N LYS A 72 -0.96 -12.77 -11.18
CA LYS A 72 -1.65 -13.79 -10.39
C LYS A 72 -2.89 -13.22 -9.67
N ILE A 73 -2.73 -12.11 -8.96
CA ILE A 73 -3.83 -11.42 -8.27
C ILE A 73 -4.95 -11.09 -9.27
N LYS A 74 -4.59 -10.51 -10.41
CA LYS A 74 -5.56 -10.10 -11.43
C LYS A 74 -6.28 -11.29 -12.07
N LYS A 75 -5.55 -12.34 -12.44
CA LYS A 75 -6.11 -13.56 -13.06
C LYS A 75 -7.07 -14.30 -12.14
N SER A 76 -6.89 -14.17 -10.83
CA SER A 76 -7.80 -14.74 -9.81
C SER A 76 -9.03 -13.87 -9.53
N GLY A 77 -9.30 -12.84 -10.36
CA GLY A 77 -10.46 -11.95 -10.20
C GLY A 77 -10.31 -10.89 -9.12
N ASN A 78 -9.14 -10.77 -8.51
CA ASN A 78 -8.84 -9.80 -7.47
C ASN A 78 -8.38 -8.45 -8.07
N ILE A 79 -8.34 -7.42 -7.23
CA ILE A 79 -8.11 -6.04 -7.67
C ILE A 79 -6.89 -5.43 -6.98
N ILE A 80 -6.16 -4.61 -7.73
CA ILE A 80 -4.99 -3.90 -7.24
C ILE A 80 -5.23 -2.39 -7.31
N TYR A 81 -4.95 -1.72 -6.20
CA TYR A 81 -4.91 -0.27 -6.04
C TYR A 81 -3.54 0.20 -5.54
N ILE A 82 -3.20 1.43 -5.84
CA ILE A 82 -2.11 2.15 -5.16
C ILE A 82 -2.73 3.28 -4.33
N ASN A 83 -2.23 3.44 -3.10
CA ASN A 83 -2.63 4.48 -2.16
C ASN A 83 -1.38 5.17 -1.62
N THR A 84 -0.99 6.29 -2.23
CA THR A 84 0.29 6.96 -2.00
C THR A 84 0.16 8.40 -1.50
N ARG A 85 1.19 8.89 -0.81
CA ARG A 85 1.37 10.33 -0.55
C ARG A 85 1.83 11.09 -1.78
N GLY A 86 2.52 10.41 -2.69
CA GLY A 86 3.13 10.99 -3.87
C GLY A 86 2.11 11.54 -4.88
N LEU A 87 2.61 12.29 -5.86
CA LEU A 87 1.80 12.76 -6.96
C LEU A 87 1.34 11.60 -7.83
N VAL A 88 0.05 11.49 -8.04
CA VAL A 88 -0.57 10.47 -8.90
C VAL A 88 0.05 10.48 -10.30
N SER A 89 0.28 11.68 -10.88
CA SER A 89 0.90 11.83 -12.19
C SER A 89 2.31 11.25 -12.27
N ASN A 90 3.10 11.37 -11.19
CA ASN A 90 4.44 10.80 -11.12
C ASN A 90 4.41 9.28 -11.08
N VAL A 91 3.56 8.74 -10.21
CA VAL A 91 3.41 7.29 -10.08
C VAL A 91 2.96 6.69 -11.41
N ILE A 92 1.98 7.31 -12.08
CA ILE A 92 1.54 6.91 -13.43
C ILE A 92 2.72 6.92 -14.42
N HIS A 93 3.51 7.99 -14.41
CA HIS A 93 4.65 8.11 -15.31
C HIS A 93 5.70 7.01 -15.07
N ILE A 94 6.06 6.75 -13.81
CA ILE A 94 7.01 5.69 -13.44
C ILE A 94 6.48 4.31 -13.90
N LEU A 95 5.25 3.98 -13.54
CA LEU A 95 4.65 2.67 -13.86
C LEU A 95 4.54 2.42 -15.36
N LYS A 96 4.18 3.44 -16.14
CA LYS A 96 4.18 3.34 -17.61
C LYS A 96 5.55 3.04 -18.19
N ASN A 97 6.62 3.66 -17.65
CA ASN A 97 7.99 3.44 -18.12
C ASN A 97 8.54 2.05 -17.78
N VAL A 98 7.90 1.34 -16.86
CA VAL A 98 8.22 -0.05 -16.54
C VAL A 98 7.16 -1.05 -17.03
N ASN A 99 6.29 -0.63 -17.96
CA ASN A 99 5.24 -1.45 -18.58
C ASN A 99 4.23 -2.03 -17.57
N ILE A 100 3.82 -1.24 -16.58
CA ILE A 100 2.70 -1.53 -15.69
C ILE A 100 1.54 -0.62 -16.08
N GLU A 101 0.44 -1.21 -16.53
CA GLU A 101 -0.74 -0.47 -16.99
C GLU A 101 -1.73 -0.18 -15.86
N ILE A 102 -2.38 1.00 -15.96
CA ILE A 102 -3.37 1.49 -14.98
C ILE A 102 -4.69 1.76 -15.70
N GLY A 103 -5.79 1.34 -15.10
CA GLY A 103 -7.15 1.54 -15.61
C GLY A 103 -8.07 0.41 -15.22
N GLU A 104 -9.37 0.52 -15.52
CA GLU A 104 -10.42 -0.39 -15.05
C GLU A 104 -10.13 -1.88 -15.29
N ASN A 105 -9.62 -2.24 -16.45
CA ASN A 105 -9.31 -3.63 -16.79
C ASN A 105 -7.80 -3.91 -16.86
N LYS A 106 -6.98 -3.01 -16.29
CA LYS A 106 -5.53 -3.11 -16.33
C LYS A 106 -4.98 -3.76 -15.07
N MET A 107 -3.66 -3.89 -15.01
CA MET A 107 -2.96 -4.53 -13.90
C MET A 107 -3.25 -3.82 -12.57
N ILE A 108 -3.20 -2.49 -12.58
CA ILE A 108 -3.61 -1.65 -11.44
C ILE A 108 -4.88 -0.93 -11.84
N LYS A 109 -5.94 -1.01 -11.02
CA LYS A 109 -7.22 -0.38 -11.31
C LYS A 109 -7.13 1.14 -11.21
N GLU A 110 -6.63 1.67 -10.10
CA GLU A 110 -6.56 3.10 -9.83
C GLU A 110 -5.43 3.44 -8.86
N ILE A 111 -5.00 4.71 -8.88
CA ILE A 111 -4.05 5.28 -7.93
C ILE A 111 -4.76 6.39 -7.15
N LYS A 112 -4.85 6.24 -5.84
CA LYS A 112 -5.28 7.25 -4.88
C LYS A 112 -4.07 7.99 -4.33
N GLY A 113 -4.07 9.31 -4.41
CA GLY A 113 -2.92 10.11 -3.96
C GLY A 113 -3.10 11.60 -4.20
N SER A 114 -2.03 12.36 -4.07
CA SER A 114 -2.04 13.80 -4.31
C SER A 114 -2.17 14.11 -5.81
N THR A 115 -3.06 15.05 -6.16
CA THR A 115 -3.23 15.52 -7.54
C THR A 115 -2.47 16.81 -7.84
N LYS A 116 -1.95 17.46 -6.80
CA LYS A 116 -1.21 18.74 -6.90
C LYS A 116 0.08 18.66 -6.07
N ILE A 117 1.10 19.39 -6.51
CA ILE A 117 2.29 19.65 -5.67
C ILE A 117 1.82 20.58 -4.55
N VAL A 118 1.67 20.07 -3.36
CA VAL A 118 1.34 20.88 -2.18
C VAL A 118 2.65 21.17 -1.47
N GLN A 119 3.08 22.43 -1.50
CA GLN A 119 4.29 22.88 -0.80
C GLN A 119 4.16 22.83 0.73
N ILE A 120 2.93 22.65 1.23
CA ILE A 120 2.64 22.54 2.66
C ILE A 120 1.74 21.33 2.83
N ASP A 121 2.22 20.40 3.57
CA ASP A 121 1.71 19.06 3.79
C ASP A 121 0.41 18.97 4.62
N ILE A 122 -0.56 19.78 4.37
CA ILE A 122 -1.89 19.58 4.95
C ILE A 122 -2.77 18.94 3.89
N PRO A 123 -2.97 17.61 3.93
CA PRO A 123 -3.73 16.89 2.93
C PRO A 123 -5.25 17.10 3.05
N PHE A 124 -5.67 17.97 3.99
CA PHE A 124 -7.07 18.20 4.31
C PHE A 124 -7.47 19.65 4.09
N ASN A 125 -8.68 19.85 3.60
CA ASN A 125 -9.35 21.12 3.72
C ASN A 125 -10.01 21.26 5.12
N LYS A 126 -10.51 22.46 5.43
CA LYS A 126 -11.12 22.75 6.73
C LYS A 126 -12.33 21.86 7.04
N GLU A 127 -13.15 21.54 6.04
CA GLU A 127 -14.33 20.70 6.18
C GLU A 127 -13.94 19.24 6.51
N GLU A 128 -12.89 18.73 5.87
CA GLU A 128 -12.36 17.40 6.20
C GLU A 128 -11.81 17.33 7.62
N LEU A 129 -11.10 18.35 8.08
CA LEU A 129 -10.61 18.43 9.46
C LEU A 129 -11.75 18.42 10.48
N GLU A 130 -12.80 19.19 10.24
CA GLU A 130 -14.00 19.24 11.09
C GLU A 130 -14.75 17.89 11.07
N LYS A 131 -14.94 17.31 9.89
CA LYS A 131 -15.61 16.01 9.71
C LYS A 131 -14.94 14.89 10.53
N TYR A 132 -13.62 14.88 10.61
CA TYR A 132 -12.85 13.87 11.35
C TYR A 132 -12.49 14.33 12.78
N ASN A 133 -13.05 15.45 13.27
CA ASN A 133 -12.81 16.02 14.60
C ASN A 133 -11.32 16.28 14.90
N LEU A 134 -10.56 16.66 13.88
CA LEU A 134 -9.13 16.94 13.95
C LEU A 134 -8.91 18.41 14.29
N LYS A 135 -8.86 18.75 15.57
CA LYS A 135 -8.80 20.17 16.02
C LYS A 135 -7.47 20.86 15.80
N THR A 136 -6.38 20.14 15.94
CA THR A 136 -5.01 20.59 15.64
C THR A 136 -4.13 19.36 15.49
N ILE A 137 -3.53 19.18 14.35
CA ILE A 137 -2.50 18.18 14.17
C ILE A 137 -1.24 18.91 13.75
N SER A 138 -0.26 18.94 14.65
CA SER A 138 1.08 19.45 14.36
C SER A 138 1.93 18.45 13.56
N ASP A 139 1.45 17.21 13.44
CA ASP A 139 2.17 16.12 12.77
C ASP A 139 1.47 15.74 11.45
N THR A 140 2.07 16.18 10.35
CA THR A 140 1.62 15.86 8.98
C THR A 140 1.59 14.37 8.69
N THR A 141 2.42 13.58 9.38
CA THR A 141 2.49 12.13 9.19
C THR A 141 1.20 11.45 9.66
N ILE A 142 0.64 11.91 10.78
CA ILE A 142 -0.65 11.40 11.30
C ILE A 142 -1.78 11.74 10.33
N LEU A 143 -1.78 12.97 9.80
CA LEU A 143 -2.78 13.41 8.80
C LEU A 143 -2.76 12.51 7.56
N TRP A 144 -1.57 12.14 7.07
CA TRP A 144 -1.45 11.24 5.95
C TRP A 144 -1.95 9.83 6.26
N GLY A 145 -1.74 9.34 7.47
CA GLY A 145 -2.32 8.07 7.92
C GLY A 145 -3.85 8.09 7.82
N VAL A 146 -4.49 9.17 8.31
CA VAL A 146 -5.95 9.35 8.19
C VAL A 146 -6.39 9.47 6.74
N LYS A 147 -5.66 10.23 5.89
CA LYS A 147 -6.00 10.35 4.46
C LYS A 147 -5.94 9.02 3.74
N LYS A 148 -4.96 8.18 4.05
CA LYS A 148 -4.89 6.82 3.51
C LYS A 148 -6.09 5.97 3.91
N VAL A 149 -6.59 6.09 5.15
CA VAL A 149 -7.81 5.40 5.60
C VAL A 149 -9.05 5.90 4.85
N ILE A 150 -9.15 7.19 4.55
CA ILE A 150 -10.24 7.72 3.71
C ILE A 150 -10.22 7.06 2.34
N TYR A 151 -9.07 6.97 1.70
CA TYR A 151 -8.94 6.28 0.41
C TYR A 151 -9.27 4.78 0.50
N LEU A 152 -8.90 4.11 1.61
CA LEU A 152 -9.31 2.72 1.84
C LEU A 152 -10.83 2.57 1.97
N ASN A 153 -11.52 3.52 2.63
CA ASN A 153 -12.98 3.53 2.72
C ASN A 153 -13.62 3.74 1.34
N GLU A 154 -13.11 4.68 0.53
CA GLU A 154 -13.59 4.88 -0.84
C GLU A 154 -13.41 3.61 -1.69
N ILE A 155 -12.25 2.95 -1.60
CA ILE A 155 -11.97 1.70 -2.30
C ILE A 155 -12.95 0.60 -1.86
N LYS A 156 -13.16 0.46 -0.55
CA LYS A 156 -14.11 -0.51 0.02
C LYS A 156 -15.52 -0.33 -0.55
N GLU A 157 -15.99 0.91 -0.60
CA GLU A 157 -17.30 1.26 -1.11
C GLU A 157 -17.41 1.03 -2.63
N ASN A 158 -16.42 1.48 -3.40
CA ASN A 158 -16.39 1.33 -4.85
C ASN A 158 -16.36 -0.15 -5.29
N GLU A 159 -15.67 -0.99 -4.54
CA GLU A 159 -15.55 -2.42 -4.85
C GLU A 159 -16.64 -3.27 -4.19
N ASN A 160 -17.43 -2.69 -3.31
CA ASN A 160 -18.45 -3.37 -2.53
C ASN A 160 -17.94 -4.64 -1.85
N VAL A 161 -16.81 -4.52 -1.16
CA VAL A 161 -16.16 -5.63 -0.44
C VAL A 161 -16.17 -5.38 1.07
N PRO A 162 -16.19 -6.43 1.91
CA PRO A 162 -16.01 -6.28 3.33
C PRO A 162 -14.59 -5.78 3.65
N ILE A 163 -14.44 -5.08 4.77
CA ILE A 163 -13.15 -4.53 5.22
C ILE A 163 -12.08 -5.63 5.41
N SER A 164 -12.50 -6.84 5.78
CA SER A 164 -11.64 -8.02 5.92
C SER A 164 -11.01 -8.49 4.62
N ASN A 165 -11.57 -8.11 3.47
CA ASN A 165 -11.08 -8.50 2.15
C ASN A 165 -10.11 -7.48 1.55
N ILE A 166 -9.76 -6.43 2.31
CA ILE A 166 -8.79 -5.42 1.90
C ILE A 166 -7.45 -5.68 2.56
N PHE A 167 -6.43 -5.91 1.76
CA PHE A 167 -5.02 -6.09 2.15
C PHE A 167 -4.26 -4.81 1.88
N PHE A 168 -3.77 -4.15 2.93
CA PHE A 168 -3.05 -2.88 2.82
C PHE A 168 -1.58 -3.04 3.18
N PHE A 169 -0.69 -2.54 2.33
CA PHE A 169 0.77 -2.63 2.46
C PHE A 169 1.39 -1.24 2.43
N ASP A 170 2.17 -0.90 3.44
CA ASP A 170 2.77 0.43 3.59
C ASP A 170 4.07 0.33 4.42
N ASP A 171 5.06 1.15 4.13
CA ASP A 171 6.33 1.20 4.86
C ASP A 171 6.24 2.03 6.15
N SER A 172 5.19 2.83 6.32
CA SER A 172 4.97 3.66 7.49
C SER A 172 4.17 2.95 8.57
N ILE A 173 4.78 2.76 9.73
CA ILE A 173 4.11 2.20 10.92
C ILE A 173 2.89 3.04 11.34
N ILE A 174 2.93 4.36 11.13
CA ILE A 174 1.83 5.26 11.47
C ILE A 174 0.64 4.98 10.55
N ASN A 175 0.85 4.82 9.25
CA ASN A 175 -0.19 4.48 8.29
C ASN A 175 -0.83 3.13 8.62
N ILE A 176 -0.01 2.12 8.92
CA ILE A 176 -0.46 0.78 9.29
C ILE A 176 -1.27 0.79 10.60
N ASN A 177 -0.78 1.47 11.64
CA ASN A 177 -1.49 1.56 12.91
C ASN A 177 -2.82 2.33 12.76
N THR A 178 -2.83 3.43 11.98
CA THR A 178 -4.05 4.18 11.70
C THR A 178 -5.07 3.32 10.94
N ALA A 179 -4.63 2.55 9.96
CA ALA A 179 -5.49 1.62 9.24
C ALA A 179 -6.08 0.55 10.17
N LYS A 180 -5.25 -0.09 11.01
CA LYS A 180 -5.70 -1.12 11.97
C LYS A 180 -6.71 -0.60 12.99
N VAL A 181 -6.48 0.59 13.55
CA VAL A 181 -7.44 1.23 14.50
C VAL A 181 -8.78 1.50 13.82
N ASN A 182 -8.80 1.73 12.50
CA ASN A 182 -10.01 1.90 11.70
C ASN A 182 -10.59 0.60 11.14
N GLY A 183 -10.14 -0.57 11.64
CA GLY A 183 -10.69 -1.88 11.32
C GLY A 183 -10.02 -2.61 10.15
N TYR A 184 -9.05 -2.00 9.46
CA TYR A 184 -8.28 -2.65 8.39
C TYR A 184 -7.22 -3.58 8.97
N THR A 185 -7.65 -4.70 9.54
CA THR A 185 -6.77 -5.65 10.26
C THR A 185 -5.73 -6.30 9.34
N ASN A 186 -6.05 -6.48 8.05
CA ASN A 186 -5.13 -6.98 7.03
C ASN A 186 -4.18 -5.90 6.51
N SER A 187 -3.56 -5.15 7.43
CA SER A 187 -2.57 -4.11 7.12
C SER A 187 -1.18 -4.56 7.52
N PHE A 188 -0.24 -4.48 6.58
CA PHE A 188 1.12 -5.03 6.70
C PHE A 188 2.17 -3.94 6.58
N LEU A 189 3.02 -3.82 7.59
CA LEU A 189 4.20 -2.98 7.54
C LEU A 189 5.23 -3.63 6.60
N ILE A 190 5.68 -2.87 5.61
CA ILE A 190 6.69 -3.31 4.65
C ILE A 190 8.03 -2.72 5.02
N GLY A 191 8.88 -3.56 5.57
CA GLY A 191 10.21 -3.21 6.05
C GLY A 191 10.41 -3.59 7.50
N SER A 192 11.61 -4.02 7.83
CA SER A 192 12.00 -4.42 9.16
C SER A 192 13.46 -4.12 9.39
N ASN A 193 13.75 -3.41 10.47
CA ASN A 193 15.12 -3.17 10.92
C ASN A 193 15.84 -4.47 11.34
N ASP A 194 15.09 -5.52 11.71
CA ASP A 194 15.64 -6.76 12.26
C ASP A 194 16.07 -7.77 11.17
N SER A 195 15.43 -7.71 9.97
CA SER A 195 15.74 -8.63 8.86
C SER A 195 16.72 -8.04 7.84
N GLY A 196 17.00 -6.75 7.89
CA GLY A 196 17.75 -6.02 6.85
C GLY A 196 17.05 -5.96 5.48
N LEU A 197 15.79 -6.43 5.41
CA LEU A 197 14.98 -6.40 4.21
C LEU A 197 14.03 -5.21 4.27
N PHE A 198 13.98 -4.43 3.20
CA PHE A 198 13.13 -3.24 3.08
C PHE A 198 12.42 -3.20 1.73
N GLY A 199 11.31 -2.45 1.69
CA GLY A 199 10.61 -2.15 0.46
C GLY A 199 10.24 -3.41 -0.32
N LEU A 200 10.54 -3.39 -1.61
CA LEU A 200 10.12 -4.43 -2.54
C LEU A 200 10.55 -5.85 -2.14
N ASP A 201 11.76 -6.06 -1.59
CA ASP A 201 12.20 -7.41 -1.18
C ASP A 201 11.28 -8.01 -0.12
N PHE A 202 10.96 -7.21 0.88
CA PHE A 202 10.08 -7.64 1.95
C PHE A 202 8.66 -7.87 1.43
N LEU A 203 8.17 -6.96 0.58
CA LEU A 203 6.86 -7.09 -0.05
C LEU A 203 6.73 -8.39 -0.86
N LEU A 204 7.73 -8.73 -1.69
CA LEU A 204 7.69 -9.94 -2.50
C LEU A 204 7.59 -11.22 -1.67
N ILE A 205 8.26 -11.26 -0.50
CA ILE A 205 8.13 -12.38 0.44
C ILE A 205 6.73 -12.42 1.04
N LYS A 206 6.21 -11.28 1.49
CA LYS A 206 4.87 -11.20 2.07
C LYS A 206 3.77 -11.54 1.07
N LEU A 207 3.87 -11.06 -0.17
CA LEU A 207 2.92 -11.40 -1.21
C LEU A 207 2.91 -12.91 -1.49
N SER A 208 4.08 -13.53 -1.62
CA SER A 208 4.13 -14.99 -1.81
C SER A 208 3.35 -15.73 -0.72
N GLN A 209 3.61 -15.40 0.55
CA GLN A 209 2.95 -16.04 1.68
C GLN A 209 1.44 -15.83 1.70
N ILE A 210 0.98 -14.61 1.40
CA ILE A 210 -0.45 -14.28 1.39
C ILE A 210 -1.16 -14.97 0.23
N LEU A 211 -0.59 -14.94 -0.96
CA LEU A 211 -1.17 -15.57 -2.14
C LEU A 211 -1.26 -17.09 -1.98
N ASP A 212 -0.26 -17.73 -1.36
CA ASP A 212 -0.27 -19.16 -1.03
C ASP A 212 -1.40 -19.50 -0.05
N ILE A 213 -1.63 -18.66 0.99
CA ILE A 213 -2.73 -18.85 1.96
C ILE A 213 -4.10 -18.67 1.29
N LEU A 214 -4.23 -17.72 0.38
CA LEU A 214 -5.47 -17.43 -0.35
C LEU A 214 -5.72 -18.39 -1.52
N ASN A 215 -4.78 -19.31 -1.81
CA ASN A 215 -4.79 -20.18 -2.98
C ASN A 215 -4.88 -19.43 -4.33
N ILE A 216 -4.14 -18.33 -4.44
CA ILE A 216 -4.03 -17.46 -5.61
C ILE A 216 -2.75 -17.73 -6.40
#